data_7312717cfec4f99d5598698836c3bde4
#
_entry.id   7312717cfec4f99d5598698836c3bde4
#
_cell.length_a   1.000
_cell.length_b   1.000
_cell.length_c   1.000
_cell.angle_alpha   90.00
_cell.angle_beta   90.00
_cell.angle_gamma   90.00
#
_symmetry.space_group_name_H-M   'P 1'
#
loop_
_entity.id
_entity.type
_entity.pdbx_description
1 polymer ?
#
loop_
_entity_poly.entity_id
_entity_poly.type
_entity_poly.pdbx_seq_one_letter_code
_entity_poly.pdbx_strand_id
1 'polypeptide(L)'
;QFHYVFSPVHETIEELLEDNKAPIYVVHFSQREATERAQALTSMNIITPAEKQRIAEEIGDFRFTTTFGKTLSKLVRRGIGVHHAGMLPKYRRLVERLSQTGLLKVICGTDTLGVGINVPIRTVLITGLAKFDGTRQRILKSREFHQIAGRAGRAGYDTEGTVVVEAPEHEIENVKLRRKAGDDPKKLKKIRKKSARDGEVSWSEKTFERLKVAEPEELTSQFKVSNSMLLNVVARPGDGYEHMRHLLRTNHDPRAKQNRDIIQAVNLFRGLINAGVVERTPDSPAFRPYTLTQELDRDFA
;
A
#
# COMPACT_ATOMS: atom_id res chain seq x y z
N GLN A 1 -28.68 0.80 -2.27
CA GLN A 1 -29.07 -0.41 -1.52
C GLN A 1 -27.86 -1.31 -1.43
N PHE A 2 -27.36 -1.54 -0.22
CA PHE A 2 -26.27 -2.48 -0.01
C PHE A 2 -26.85 -3.90 -0.01
N HIS A 3 -26.56 -4.66 -1.06
CA HIS A 3 -26.82 -6.07 -1.05
C HIS A 3 -25.58 -6.77 -0.48
N TYR A 4 -25.72 -7.37 0.72
CA TYR A 4 -24.73 -8.31 1.22
C TYR A 4 -24.83 -9.58 0.38
N VAL A 5 -24.04 -9.65 -0.66
CA VAL A 5 -23.84 -10.88 -1.41
C VAL A 5 -22.66 -11.61 -0.78
N PHE A 6 -22.89 -12.82 -0.29
CA PHE A 6 -21.84 -13.66 0.30
C PHE A 6 -21.13 -14.44 -0.79
N SER A 7 -20.50 -13.71 -1.67
CA SER A 7 -19.74 -14.31 -2.75
C SER A 7 -18.28 -14.45 -2.34
N PRO A 8 -17.64 -15.57 -2.62
CA PRO A 8 -16.18 -15.64 -2.65
C PRO A 8 -15.64 -14.55 -3.58
N VAL A 9 -14.39 -14.09 -3.36
CA VAL A 9 -13.78 -13.00 -4.17
C VAL A 9 -13.90 -13.24 -5.67
N HIS A 10 -13.77 -14.48 -6.11
CA HIS A 10 -13.87 -14.82 -7.53
C HIS A 10 -15.28 -14.57 -8.10
N GLU A 11 -16.35 -14.85 -7.34
CA GLU A 11 -17.72 -14.53 -7.76
C GLU A 11 -17.95 -13.02 -7.82
N THR A 12 -17.44 -12.27 -6.82
CA THR A 12 -17.49 -10.80 -6.83
C THR A 12 -16.75 -10.24 -8.05
N ILE A 13 -15.59 -10.79 -8.40
CA ILE A 13 -14.84 -10.37 -9.58
C ILE A 13 -15.61 -10.72 -10.86
N GLU A 14 -16.24 -11.89 -10.94
CA GLU A 14 -17.04 -12.32 -12.08
C GLU A 14 -18.22 -11.36 -12.30
N GLU A 15 -18.98 -11.06 -11.26
CA GLU A 15 -20.07 -10.08 -11.29
C GLU A 15 -19.59 -8.69 -11.75
N LEU A 16 -18.47 -8.21 -11.21
CA LEU A 16 -17.88 -6.93 -11.63
C LEU A 16 -17.43 -6.93 -13.10
N LEU A 17 -16.96 -8.06 -13.62
CA LEU A 17 -16.57 -8.20 -15.03
C LEU A 17 -17.80 -8.20 -15.94
N GLU A 18 -18.88 -8.91 -15.56
CA GLU A 18 -20.17 -8.94 -16.26
C GLU A 18 -20.80 -7.54 -16.31
N ASP A 19 -20.70 -6.78 -15.23
CA ASP A 19 -21.16 -5.39 -15.13
C ASP A 19 -20.24 -4.38 -15.85
N ASN A 20 -19.26 -4.84 -16.62
CA ASN A 20 -18.28 -3.99 -17.31
C ASN A 20 -17.51 -3.05 -16.37
N LYS A 21 -17.21 -3.46 -15.14
CA LYS A 21 -16.49 -2.67 -14.13
C LYS A 21 -14.96 -2.86 -14.20
N ALA A 22 -14.44 -3.54 -15.21
CA ALA A 22 -12.99 -3.66 -15.45
C ALA A 22 -12.38 -2.34 -15.97
N PRO A 23 -11.08 -2.10 -15.72
CA PRO A 23 -10.13 -2.91 -14.94
C PRO A 23 -10.37 -2.86 -13.43
N ILE A 24 -10.23 -4.04 -12.80
CA ILE A 24 -10.44 -4.22 -11.35
C ILE A 24 -9.08 -4.32 -10.69
N TYR A 25 -8.81 -3.47 -9.69
CA TYR A 25 -7.64 -3.59 -8.85
C TYR A 25 -8.01 -4.21 -7.50
N VAL A 26 -7.49 -5.43 -7.25
CA VAL A 26 -7.72 -6.17 -6.01
C VAL A 26 -6.59 -5.85 -5.02
N VAL A 27 -6.93 -5.16 -3.95
CA VAL A 27 -5.97 -4.68 -2.95
C VAL A 27 -5.78 -5.69 -1.85
N HIS A 28 -4.54 -6.14 -1.67
CA HIS A 28 -4.07 -6.99 -0.59
C HIS A 28 -3.09 -6.23 0.29
N PHE A 29 -2.86 -6.72 1.50
CA PHE A 29 -1.91 -6.12 2.44
C PHE A 29 -0.59 -6.88 2.55
N SER A 30 -0.43 -7.94 1.76
CA SER A 30 0.85 -8.63 1.58
C SER A 30 1.08 -9.00 0.11
N GLN A 31 2.36 -9.06 -0.27
CA GLN A 31 2.78 -9.45 -1.63
C GLN A 31 2.42 -10.91 -1.94
N ARG A 32 2.48 -11.74 -0.90
CA ARG A 32 2.14 -13.17 -0.97
C ARG A 32 0.67 -13.34 -1.32
N GLU A 33 -0.24 -12.71 -0.57
CA GLU A 33 -1.68 -12.78 -0.81
C GLU A 33 -2.06 -12.28 -2.22
N ALA A 34 -1.45 -11.17 -2.66
CA ALA A 34 -1.67 -10.64 -4.01
C ALA A 34 -1.30 -11.68 -5.09
N THR A 35 -0.17 -12.37 -4.92
CA THR A 35 0.29 -13.39 -5.87
C THR A 35 -0.58 -14.64 -5.82
N GLU A 36 -0.90 -15.14 -4.63
CA GLU A 36 -1.76 -16.31 -4.43
C GLU A 36 -3.18 -16.06 -5.00
N ARG A 37 -3.73 -14.88 -4.79
CA ARG A 37 -5.02 -14.48 -5.38
C ARG A 37 -4.97 -14.48 -6.89
N ALA A 38 -3.97 -13.87 -7.48
CA ALA A 38 -3.82 -13.83 -8.93
C ALA A 38 -3.73 -15.26 -9.52
N GLN A 39 -3.02 -16.16 -8.86
CA GLN A 39 -2.94 -17.57 -9.26
C GLN A 39 -4.29 -18.28 -9.14
N ALA A 40 -5.04 -18.04 -8.08
CA ALA A 40 -6.37 -18.63 -7.89
C ALA A 40 -7.36 -18.19 -8.99
N LEU A 41 -7.23 -16.97 -9.49
CA LEU A 41 -8.08 -16.45 -10.58
C LEU A 41 -7.78 -17.06 -11.95
N THR A 42 -6.73 -17.85 -12.10
CA THR A 42 -6.39 -18.50 -13.40
C THR A 42 -7.42 -19.52 -13.88
N SER A 43 -8.30 -20.00 -13.01
CA SER A 43 -9.42 -20.88 -13.39
C SER A 43 -10.54 -20.14 -14.13
N MET A 44 -10.60 -18.81 -14.02
CA MET A 44 -11.63 -17.97 -14.64
C MET A 44 -11.29 -17.65 -16.10
N ASN A 45 -12.31 -17.54 -16.94
CA ASN A 45 -12.20 -17.04 -18.31
C ASN A 45 -12.42 -15.53 -18.33
N ILE A 46 -11.37 -14.76 -18.06
CA ILE A 46 -11.44 -13.30 -17.89
C ILE A 46 -11.37 -12.55 -19.21
N ILE A 47 -10.74 -13.12 -20.22
CA ILE A 47 -10.51 -12.48 -21.53
C ILE A 47 -10.86 -13.40 -22.70
N THR A 48 -11.21 -12.77 -23.80
CA THR A 48 -11.54 -13.44 -25.07
C THR A 48 -10.29 -14.02 -25.77
N PRO A 49 -10.47 -14.96 -26.73
CA PRO A 49 -9.35 -15.44 -27.56
C PRO A 49 -8.63 -14.32 -28.32
N ALA A 50 -9.36 -13.31 -28.82
CA ALA A 50 -8.77 -12.17 -29.50
C ALA A 50 -7.90 -11.32 -28.56
N GLU A 51 -8.33 -11.09 -27.33
CA GLU A 51 -7.54 -10.39 -26.32
C GLU A 51 -6.29 -11.20 -25.93
N LYS A 52 -6.37 -12.53 -25.85
CA LYS A 52 -5.19 -13.40 -25.61
C LYS A 52 -4.14 -13.23 -26.70
N GLN A 53 -4.56 -13.16 -27.97
CA GLN A 53 -3.65 -12.94 -29.07
C GLN A 53 -3.01 -11.56 -29.00
N ARG A 54 -3.78 -10.51 -28.75
CA ARG A 54 -3.26 -9.14 -28.56
C ARG A 54 -2.26 -9.06 -27.40
N ILE A 55 -2.51 -9.74 -26.28
CA ILE A 55 -1.54 -9.82 -25.18
C ILE A 55 -0.25 -10.51 -25.63
N ALA A 56 -0.34 -11.57 -26.44
CA ALA A 56 0.85 -12.25 -26.94
C ALA A 56 1.68 -11.34 -27.86
N GLU A 57 1.04 -10.56 -28.70
CA GLU A 57 1.66 -9.56 -29.57
C GLU A 57 2.34 -8.45 -28.76
N GLU A 58 1.64 -7.91 -27.75
CA GLU A 58 2.18 -6.87 -26.84
C GLU A 58 3.35 -7.36 -25.98
N ILE A 59 3.35 -8.62 -25.56
CA ILE A 59 4.48 -9.22 -24.85
C ILE A 59 5.69 -9.35 -25.77
N GLY A 60 5.46 -9.73 -27.05
CA GLY A 60 6.50 -9.90 -28.05
C GLY A 60 7.66 -10.77 -27.54
N ASP A 61 8.89 -10.28 -27.74
CA ASP A 61 10.13 -10.98 -27.35
C ASP A 61 10.51 -10.81 -25.88
N PHE A 62 9.60 -10.31 -25.01
CA PHE A 62 9.90 -10.11 -23.61
C PHE A 62 10.23 -11.43 -22.89
N ARG A 63 11.41 -11.50 -22.25
CA ARG A 63 11.92 -12.71 -21.61
C ARG A 63 11.59 -12.74 -20.11
N PHE A 64 10.87 -13.79 -19.71
CA PHE A 64 10.56 -14.11 -18.33
C PHE A 64 11.63 -15.04 -17.74
N THR A 65 12.67 -14.50 -17.15
CA THR A 65 13.89 -15.23 -16.76
C THR A 65 13.86 -15.85 -15.37
N THR A 66 12.97 -15.37 -14.49
CA THR A 66 12.90 -15.85 -13.08
C THR A 66 11.72 -16.81 -12.88
N THR A 67 11.71 -17.56 -11.77
CA THR A 67 10.57 -18.40 -11.38
C THR A 67 9.28 -17.59 -11.28
N PHE A 68 9.33 -16.44 -10.61
CA PHE A 68 8.20 -15.51 -10.55
C PHE A 68 7.82 -15.01 -11.95
N GLY A 69 8.80 -14.70 -12.80
CA GLY A 69 8.56 -14.28 -14.17
C GLY A 69 7.77 -15.32 -14.97
N LYS A 70 8.09 -16.61 -14.83
CA LYS A 70 7.33 -17.70 -15.47
C LYS A 70 5.88 -17.74 -14.97
N THR A 71 5.66 -17.54 -13.68
CA THR A 71 4.31 -17.43 -13.10
C THR A 71 3.58 -16.20 -13.68
N LEU A 72 4.23 -15.04 -13.67
CA LEU A 72 3.66 -13.80 -14.22
C LEU A 72 3.28 -13.97 -15.71
N SER A 73 4.11 -14.64 -16.51
CA SER A 73 3.81 -14.92 -17.92
C SER A 73 2.48 -15.66 -18.10
N LYS A 74 2.21 -16.66 -17.23
CA LYS A 74 0.95 -17.41 -17.26
C LYS A 74 -0.25 -16.53 -16.88
N LEU A 75 -0.07 -15.62 -15.91
CA LEU A 75 -1.10 -14.72 -15.42
C LEU A 75 -1.47 -13.67 -16.48
N VAL A 76 -0.49 -12.92 -16.99
CA VAL A 76 -0.75 -11.83 -17.93
C VAL A 76 -1.41 -12.34 -19.23
N ARG A 77 -1.05 -13.55 -19.70
CA ARG A 77 -1.68 -14.20 -20.86
C ARG A 77 -3.15 -14.59 -20.61
N ARG A 78 -3.63 -14.47 -19.39
CA ARG A 78 -5.03 -14.66 -18.99
C ARG A 78 -5.74 -13.36 -18.61
N GLY A 79 -5.10 -12.21 -18.85
CA GLY A 79 -5.66 -10.90 -18.51
C GLY A 79 -5.55 -10.56 -17.03
N ILE A 80 -4.67 -11.26 -16.27
CA ILE A 80 -4.45 -11.06 -14.84
C ILE A 80 -3.08 -10.45 -14.63
N GLY A 81 -3.01 -9.33 -13.93
CA GLY A 81 -1.76 -8.70 -13.50
C GLY A 81 -1.44 -8.96 -12.03
N VAL A 82 -0.18 -8.86 -11.69
CA VAL A 82 0.30 -8.74 -10.30
C VAL A 82 1.14 -7.49 -10.20
N HIS A 83 0.95 -6.71 -9.13
CA HIS A 83 1.70 -5.48 -8.94
C HIS A 83 2.03 -5.22 -7.46
N HIS A 84 3.31 -5.25 -7.11
CA HIS A 84 3.83 -4.93 -5.78
C HIS A 84 5.31 -4.53 -5.82
N ALA A 85 5.80 -3.91 -4.74
CA ALA A 85 7.16 -3.37 -4.66
C ALA A 85 8.27 -4.44 -4.80
N GLY A 86 8.01 -5.69 -4.40
CA GLY A 86 8.97 -6.80 -4.51
C GLY A 86 9.19 -7.34 -5.92
N MET A 87 8.49 -6.83 -6.93
CA MET A 87 8.70 -7.24 -8.32
C MET A 87 9.91 -6.55 -8.93
N LEU A 88 10.63 -7.25 -9.81
CA LEU A 88 11.66 -6.63 -10.63
C LEU A 88 11.08 -5.49 -11.47
N PRO A 89 11.79 -4.36 -11.64
CA PRO A 89 11.31 -3.20 -12.39
C PRO A 89 10.84 -3.52 -13.80
N LYS A 90 11.51 -4.46 -14.50
CA LYS A 90 11.11 -4.89 -15.84
C LYS A 90 9.72 -5.54 -15.88
N TYR A 91 9.36 -6.32 -14.85
CA TYR A 91 8.04 -6.96 -14.75
C TYR A 91 6.95 -5.96 -14.37
N ARG A 92 7.25 -5.01 -13.48
CA ARG A 92 6.31 -3.92 -13.17
C ARG A 92 5.97 -3.12 -14.41
N ARG A 93 6.98 -2.69 -15.17
CA ARG A 93 6.78 -1.95 -16.43
C ARG A 93 5.97 -2.73 -17.46
N LEU A 94 6.16 -4.06 -17.55
CA LEU A 94 5.35 -4.89 -18.44
C LEU A 94 3.88 -4.89 -18.01
N VAL A 95 3.59 -5.09 -16.72
CA VAL A 95 2.21 -5.07 -16.19
C VAL A 95 1.57 -3.70 -16.40
N GLU A 96 2.29 -2.61 -16.14
CA GLU A 96 1.82 -1.24 -16.37
C GLU A 96 1.47 -1.01 -17.85
N ARG A 97 2.35 -1.39 -18.76
CA ARG A 97 2.12 -1.28 -20.22
C ARG A 97 0.88 -2.06 -20.65
N LEU A 98 0.77 -3.34 -20.26
CA LEU A 98 -0.40 -4.15 -20.58
C LEU A 98 -1.70 -3.64 -19.95
N SER A 99 -1.60 -2.97 -18.79
CA SER A 99 -2.75 -2.33 -18.15
C SER A 99 -3.22 -1.11 -18.92
N GLN A 100 -2.30 -0.30 -19.43
CA GLN A 100 -2.60 0.90 -20.24
C GLN A 100 -3.29 0.56 -21.56
N THR A 101 -3.01 -0.61 -22.12
CA THR A 101 -3.72 -1.11 -23.32
C THR A 101 -5.10 -1.69 -23.03
N GLY A 102 -5.51 -1.76 -21.76
CA GLY A 102 -6.80 -2.32 -21.33
C GLY A 102 -6.89 -3.85 -21.42
N LEU A 103 -5.77 -4.53 -21.62
CA LEU A 103 -5.71 -5.99 -21.78
C LEU A 103 -5.70 -6.75 -20.47
N LEU A 104 -5.26 -6.11 -19.37
CA LEU A 104 -5.38 -6.67 -18.03
C LEU A 104 -6.71 -6.23 -17.41
N LYS A 105 -7.60 -7.20 -17.19
CA LYS A 105 -8.93 -6.94 -16.63
C LYS A 105 -8.92 -6.94 -15.10
N VAL A 106 -8.03 -7.74 -14.50
CA VAL A 106 -7.88 -7.85 -13.05
C VAL A 106 -6.40 -7.72 -12.69
N ILE A 107 -6.09 -6.90 -11.70
CA ILE A 107 -4.72 -6.70 -11.21
C ILE A 107 -4.74 -6.89 -9.70
N CYS A 108 -4.03 -7.91 -9.21
CA CYS A 108 -3.85 -8.14 -7.78
C CYS A 108 -2.58 -7.43 -7.31
N GLY A 109 -2.70 -6.59 -6.31
CA GLY A 109 -1.55 -5.85 -5.82
C GLY A 109 -1.67 -5.44 -4.36
N THR A 110 -0.68 -4.70 -3.87
CA THR A 110 -0.65 -4.23 -2.50
C THR A 110 -1.16 -2.79 -2.37
N ASP A 111 -1.51 -2.39 -1.14
CA ASP A 111 -1.95 -1.05 -0.79
C ASP A 111 -0.89 0.05 -1.05
N THR A 112 0.38 -0.34 -1.18
CA THR A 112 1.50 0.55 -1.49
C THR A 112 1.50 1.09 -2.93
N LEU A 113 0.45 0.87 -3.69
CA LEU A 113 0.21 1.41 -5.03
C LEU A 113 0.10 2.96 -5.06
N GLY A 114 0.78 3.60 -4.12
CA GLY A 114 0.57 5.00 -3.83
C GLY A 114 1.38 5.99 -4.66
N VAL A 115 2.51 5.61 -5.24
CA VAL A 115 3.41 6.59 -5.85
C VAL A 115 3.91 6.10 -7.21
N GLY A 116 3.54 6.84 -8.26
CA GLY A 116 4.20 6.72 -9.56
C GLY A 116 3.70 5.62 -10.50
N ILE A 117 2.53 5.00 -10.25
CA ILE A 117 2.01 3.95 -11.13
C ILE A 117 0.84 4.50 -11.95
N ASN A 118 1.01 4.50 -13.25
CA ASN A 118 -0.02 4.86 -14.20
C ASN A 118 -0.78 3.61 -14.67
N VAL A 119 -1.53 2.99 -13.75
CA VAL A 119 -2.43 1.87 -14.06
C VAL A 119 -3.86 2.40 -14.06
N PRO A 120 -4.58 2.33 -15.19
CA PRO A 120 -5.97 2.73 -15.24
C PRO A 120 -6.81 1.75 -14.43
N ILE A 121 -7.52 2.24 -13.42
CA ILE A 121 -8.35 1.43 -12.52
C ILE A 121 -9.77 2.00 -12.54
N ARG A 122 -10.75 1.20 -12.92
CA ARG A 122 -12.17 1.57 -12.84
C ARG A 122 -12.76 1.17 -11.49
N THR A 123 -12.41 -0.03 -11.02
CA THR A 123 -12.91 -0.58 -9.76
C THR A 123 -11.77 -0.96 -8.83
N VAL A 124 -11.89 -0.57 -7.58
CA VAL A 124 -11.01 -1.01 -6.49
C VAL A 124 -11.77 -2.00 -5.62
N LEU A 125 -11.24 -3.22 -5.49
CA LEU A 125 -11.75 -4.25 -4.59
C LEU A 125 -10.77 -4.41 -3.43
N ILE A 126 -11.18 -4.01 -2.23
CA ILE A 126 -10.36 -4.05 -1.01
C ILE A 126 -10.69 -5.34 -0.25
N THR A 127 -9.70 -6.20 -0.06
CA THR A 127 -9.89 -7.53 0.57
C THR A 127 -10.11 -7.49 2.07
N GLY A 128 -9.99 -6.33 2.71
CA GLY A 128 -10.27 -6.13 4.12
C GLY A 128 -9.98 -4.71 4.58
N LEU A 129 -10.45 -4.32 5.75
CA LEU A 129 -10.21 -3.01 6.34
C LEU A 129 -9.19 -3.03 7.48
N ALA A 130 -8.46 -4.14 7.65
CA ALA A 130 -7.39 -4.27 8.64
C ALA A 130 -6.10 -4.70 7.96
N LYS A 131 -4.98 -4.17 8.45
CA LYS A 131 -3.64 -4.55 7.98
C LYS A 131 -2.65 -4.67 9.13
N PHE A 132 -1.58 -5.41 8.89
CA PHE A 132 -0.44 -5.49 9.81
C PHE A 132 0.46 -4.26 9.65
N ASP A 133 0.78 -3.57 10.74
CA ASP A 133 1.57 -2.34 10.73
C ASP A 133 3.07 -2.55 11.02
N GLY A 134 3.49 -3.81 11.07
CA GLY A 134 4.83 -4.22 11.47
C GLY A 134 4.90 -4.73 12.92
N THR A 135 3.88 -4.43 13.74
CA THR A 135 3.81 -4.83 15.16
C THR A 135 2.52 -5.58 15.45
N ARG A 136 1.39 -5.10 14.94
CA ARG A 136 0.06 -5.67 15.19
C ARG A 136 -0.88 -5.44 14.02
N GLN A 137 -1.95 -6.21 13.99
CA GLN A 137 -3.09 -5.94 13.12
C GLN A 137 -3.84 -4.68 13.62
N ARG A 138 -4.21 -3.79 12.71
CA ARG A 138 -5.03 -2.61 12.99
C ARG A 138 -5.96 -2.27 11.84
N ILE A 139 -7.02 -1.55 12.15
CA ILE A 139 -7.90 -0.96 11.13
C ILE A 139 -7.11 0.07 10.31
N LEU A 140 -7.43 0.17 9.02
CA LEU A 140 -6.92 1.22 8.15
C LEU A 140 -7.22 2.60 8.75
N LYS A 141 -6.28 3.52 8.62
CA LYS A 141 -6.54 4.93 8.86
C LYS A 141 -7.42 5.48 7.73
N SER A 142 -8.17 6.53 8.00
CA SER A 142 -9.01 7.18 7.01
C SER A 142 -8.20 7.61 5.78
N ARG A 143 -7.03 8.21 6.00
CA ARG A 143 -6.09 8.56 4.92
C ARG A 143 -5.69 7.35 4.06
N GLU A 144 -5.36 6.21 4.66
CA GLU A 144 -4.99 5.01 3.93
C GLU A 144 -6.15 4.49 3.10
N PHE A 145 -7.35 4.45 3.70
CA PHE A 145 -8.57 4.06 2.99
C PHE A 145 -8.84 4.97 1.79
N HIS A 146 -8.82 6.29 1.98
CA HIS A 146 -9.08 7.25 0.90
C HIS A 146 -7.98 7.23 -0.18
N GLN A 147 -6.72 6.98 0.16
CA GLN A 147 -5.65 6.80 -0.83
C GLN A 147 -5.87 5.57 -1.72
N ILE A 148 -6.40 4.48 -1.14
CA ILE A 148 -6.74 3.26 -1.88
C ILE A 148 -8.01 3.49 -2.71
N ALA A 149 -9.09 3.94 -2.06
CA ALA A 149 -10.39 4.15 -2.68
C ALA A 149 -10.35 5.20 -3.79
N GLY A 150 -9.57 6.28 -3.61
CA GLY A 150 -9.40 7.35 -4.58
C GLY A 150 -8.69 6.94 -5.88
N ARG A 151 -8.27 5.69 -6.00
CA ARG A 151 -7.77 5.11 -7.25
C ARG A 151 -8.86 4.63 -8.19
N ALA A 152 -10.09 4.49 -7.69
CA ALA A 152 -11.22 4.07 -8.49
C ALA A 152 -11.67 5.18 -9.44
N GLY A 153 -11.91 4.82 -10.69
CA GLY A 153 -12.29 5.73 -11.76
C GLY A 153 -11.11 6.26 -12.57
N ARG A 154 -11.24 6.21 -13.89
CA ARG A 154 -10.22 6.66 -14.84
C ARG A 154 -10.53 8.08 -15.27
N ALA A 155 -9.64 9.02 -14.96
CA ALA A 155 -9.80 10.41 -15.38
C ALA A 155 -9.99 10.53 -16.90
N GLY A 156 -11.05 11.24 -17.31
CA GLY A 156 -11.39 11.43 -18.71
C GLY A 156 -12.13 10.28 -19.41
N TYR A 157 -12.33 9.14 -18.73
CA TYR A 157 -13.03 7.97 -19.28
C TYR A 157 -14.25 7.55 -18.48
N ASP A 158 -14.14 7.58 -17.15
CA ASP A 158 -15.22 7.15 -16.26
C ASP A 158 -15.87 8.37 -15.59
N THR A 159 -17.20 8.39 -15.51
CA THR A 159 -17.96 9.37 -14.72
C THR A 159 -17.99 9.01 -13.25
N GLU A 160 -17.81 7.71 -12.93
CA GLU A 160 -17.85 7.16 -11.58
C GLU A 160 -16.79 6.06 -11.41
N GLY A 161 -16.14 6.05 -10.24
CA GLY A 161 -15.30 4.95 -9.78
C GLY A 161 -16.07 4.05 -8.82
N THR A 162 -15.85 2.74 -8.86
CA THR A 162 -16.48 1.78 -7.97
C THR A 162 -15.49 1.30 -6.92
N VAL A 163 -15.90 1.31 -5.65
CA VAL A 163 -15.12 0.75 -4.53
C VAL A 163 -15.94 -0.34 -3.86
N VAL A 164 -15.37 -1.53 -3.80
CA VAL A 164 -15.97 -2.70 -3.15
C VAL A 164 -15.06 -3.13 -2.00
N VAL A 165 -15.63 -3.51 -0.88
CA VAL A 165 -14.89 -4.03 0.29
C VAL A 165 -15.43 -5.40 0.63
N GLU A 166 -14.55 -6.40 0.72
CA GLU A 166 -14.95 -7.73 1.20
C GLU A 166 -15.29 -7.68 2.68
N ALA A 167 -16.41 -8.28 3.06
CA ALA A 167 -16.77 -8.42 4.46
C ALA A 167 -15.89 -9.49 5.14
N PRO A 168 -15.53 -9.32 6.42
CA PRO A 168 -14.74 -10.33 7.13
C PRO A 168 -15.58 -11.59 7.39
N GLU A 169 -14.91 -12.75 7.43
CA GLU A 169 -15.56 -14.06 7.54
C GLU A 169 -16.54 -14.16 8.71
N HIS A 170 -16.16 -13.62 9.87
CA HIS A 170 -17.05 -13.65 11.05
C HIS A 170 -18.34 -12.84 10.87
N GLU A 171 -18.29 -11.72 10.14
CA GLU A 171 -19.50 -10.94 9.82
C GLU A 171 -20.37 -11.69 8.80
N ILE A 172 -19.78 -12.32 7.80
CA ILE A 172 -20.48 -13.17 6.83
C ILE A 172 -21.23 -14.29 7.57
N GLU A 173 -20.58 -14.99 8.49
CA GLU A 173 -21.19 -16.04 9.29
C GLU A 173 -22.31 -15.50 10.19
N ASN A 174 -22.11 -14.35 10.82
CA ASN A 174 -23.12 -13.70 11.66
C ASN A 174 -24.39 -13.34 10.88
N VAL A 175 -24.23 -12.86 9.65
CA VAL A 175 -25.39 -12.57 8.79
C VAL A 175 -26.08 -13.86 8.33
N LYS A 176 -25.33 -14.92 7.99
CA LYS A 176 -25.91 -16.24 7.69
C LYS A 176 -26.72 -16.78 8.87
N LEU A 177 -26.23 -16.64 10.09
CA LEU A 177 -26.94 -17.07 11.29
C LEU A 177 -28.25 -16.27 11.48
N ARG A 178 -28.22 -14.94 11.28
CA ARG A 178 -29.43 -14.09 11.36
C ARG A 178 -30.45 -14.46 10.29
N ARG A 179 -30.02 -14.67 9.03
CA ARG A 179 -30.91 -15.10 7.95
C ARG A 179 -31.59 -16.44 8.23
N LYS A 180 -30.85 -17.42 8.81
CA LYS A 180 -31.43 -18.70 9.24
C LYS A 180 -32.45 -18.58 10.38
N ALA A 181 -32.28 -17.60 11.25
CA ALA A 181 -33.22 -17.35 12.34
C ALA A 181 -34.52 -16.69 11.87
N GLY A 182 -34.47 -15.98 10.72
CA GLY A 182 -35.61 -15.21 10.21
C GLY A 182 -36.05 -14.13 11.20
N ASP A 183 -37.33 -13.82 11.22
CA ASP A 183 -37.94 -12.82 12.12
C ASP A 183 -38.38 -13.40 13.48
N ASP A 184 -37.94 -14.64 13.81
CA ASP A 184 -38.29 -15.29 15.08
C ASP A 184 -37.47 -14.68 16.25
N PRO A 185 -38.12 -13.92 17.18
CA PRO A 185 -37.44 -13.23 18.26
C PRO A 185 -36.73 -14.19 19.22
N LYS A 186 -37.23 -15.44 19.38
CA LYS A 186 -36.64 -16.45 20.26
C LYS A 186 -35.38 -17.02 19.65
N LYS A 187 -35.32 -17.22 18.34
CA LYS A 187 -34.15 -17.69 17.61
C LYS A 187 -33.08 -16.58 17.54
N LEU A 188 -33.49 -15.35 17.27
CA LEU A 188 -32.57 -14.19 17.23
C LEU A 188 -31.85 -13.96 18.57
N LYS A 189 -32.56 -14.10 19.71
CA LYS A 189 -31.95 -13.99 21.05
C LYS A 189 -30.94 -15.12 21.38
N LYS A 190 -31.05 -16.27 20.74
CA LYS A 190 -30.16 -17.41 20.94
C LYS A 190 -28.90 -17.38 20.07
N ILE A 191 -28.79 -16.46 19.10
CA ILE A 191 -27.63 -16.34 18.22
C ILE A 191 -26.44 -15.88 19.03
N ARG A 192 -25.40 -16.72 19.15
CA ARG A 192 -24.09 -16.29 19.61
C ARG A 192 -23.33 -15.73 18.42
N LYS A 193 -23.07 -14.42 18.44
CA LYS A 193 -22.26 -13.78 17.41
C LYS A 193 -20.84 -14.36 17.43
N LYS A 194 -20.36 -14.71 16.25
CA LYS A 194 -18.95 -15.07 16.07
C LYS A 194 -18.09 -13.81 16.13
N SER A 195 -16.99 -13.88 16.84
CA SER A 195 -15.95 -12.84 16.88
C SER A 195 -14.89 -13.10 15.80
N ALA A 196 -14.05 -12.11 15.51
CA ALA A 196 -12.85 -12.31 14.75
C ALA A 196 -11.96 -13.39 15.38
N ARG A 197 -11.13 -14.05 14.58
CA ARG A 197 -10.16 -15.02 15.07
C ARG A 197 -9.14 -14.35 15.99
N ASP A 198 -8.51 -15.12 16.87
CA ASP A 198 -7.44 -14.61 17.72
C ASP A 198 -6.31 -14.00 16.87
N GLY A 199 -5.93 -12.76 17.22
CA GLY A 199 -4.95 -11.98 16.48
C GLY A 199 -5.50 -11.17 15.30
N GLU A 200 -6.77 -11.37 14.90
CA GLU A 200 -7.44 -10.55 13.89
C GLU A 200 -8.20 -9.40 14.53
N VAL A 201 -8.18 -8.24 13.86
CA VAL A 201 -8.97 -7.08 14.29
C VAL A 201 -10.38 -7.17 13.69
N SER A 202 -11.38 -7.18 14.58
CA SER A 202 -12.78 -7.17 14.15
C SER A 202 -13.16 -5.84 13.51
N TRP A 203 -13.88 -5.89 12.40
CA TRP A 203 -14.49 -4.75 11.75
C TRP A 203 -15.81 -5.14 11.08
N SER A 204 -16.63 -4.18 10.79
CA SER A 204 -17.99 -4.36 10.28
C SER A 204 -18.36 -3.27 9.29
N GLU A 205 -19.56 -3.32 8.74
CA GLU A 205 -20.12 -2.26 7.89
C GLU A 205 -20.02 -0.88 8.54
N LYS A 206 -20.26 -0.78 9.86
CA LYS A 206 -20.10 0.50 10.59
C LYS A 206 -18.67 1.04 10.50
N THR A 207 -17.67 0.17 10.49
CA THR A 207 -16.28 0.56 10.29
C THR A 207 -16.05 1.12 8.89
N PHE A 208 -16.61 0.46 7.88
CA PHE A 208 -16.56 0.93 6.50
C PHE A 208 -17.23 2.29 6.33
N GLU A 209 -18.47 2.46 6.81
CA GLU A 209 -19.18 3.73 6.73
C GLU A 209 -18.44 4.86 7.45
N ARG A 210 -17.85 4.57 8.61
CA ARG A 210 -16.98 5.55 9.30
C ARG A 210 -15.78 5.96 8.47
N LEU A 211 -15.06 5.01 7.88
CA LEU A 211 -13.88 5.31 7.04
C LEU A 211 -14.26 6.12 5.80
N LYS A 212 -15.43 5.84 5.23
CA LYS A 212 -15.93 6.53 4.04
C LYS A 212 -16.16 8.03 4.26
N VAL A 213 -16.67 8.41 5.44
CA VAL A 213 -17.00 9.80 5.77
C VAL A 213 -15.95 10.51 6.63
N ALA A 214 -15.02 9.79 7.23
CA ALA A 214 -14.00 10.39 8.10
C ALA A 214 -13.01 11.20 7.28
N GLU A 215 -12.66 12.38 7.77
CA GLU A 215 -11.58 13.17 7.21
C GLU A 215 -10.23 12.43 7.35
N PRO A 216 -9.36 12.53 6.33
CA PRO A 216 -8.02 11.96 6.42
C PRO A 216 -7.23 12.58 7.57
N GLU A 217 -6.57 11.75 8.37
CA GLU A 217 -5.74 12.21 9.48
C GLU A 217 -4.63 13.13 8.95
N GLU A 218 -4.26 14.11 9.75
CA GLU A 218 -3.13 14.99 9.44
C GLU A 218 -1.83 14.18 9.27
N LEU A 219 -0.99 14.61 8.35
CA LEU A 219 0.34 14.02 8.16
C LEU A 219 1.18 14.33 9.40
N THR A 220 1.48 13.30 10.16
CA THR A 220 2.48 13.42 11.22
C THR A 220 3.84 13.02 10.66
N SER A 221 4.84 13.86 10.88
CA SER A 221 6.21 13.57 10.50
C SER A 221 6.71 12.32 11.23
N GLN A 222 7.29 11.36 10.50
CA GLN A 222 8.04 10.25 11.09
C GLN A 222 9.53 10.58 11.27
N PHE A 223 9.84 11.85 11.27
CA PHE A 223 11.19 12.34 11.42
C PHE A 223 11.82 11.80 12.71
N LYS A 224 12.99 11.19 12.57
CA LYS A 224 13.80 10.68 13.68
C LYS A 224 15.23 11.16 13.52
N VAL A 225 15.78 11.70 14.57
CA VAL A 225 17.20 12.07 14.62
C VAL A 225 18.04 10.79 14.78
N SER A 226 18.99 10.56 13.89
CA SER A 226 19.91 9.44 13.92
C SER A 226 21.35 9.91 13.64
N ASN A 227 22.32 9.08 13.97
CA ASN A 227 23.73 9.35 13.64
C ASN A 227 23.93 9.52 12.12
N SER A 228 23.32 8.65 11.30
CA SER A 228 23.40 8.73 9.84
C SER A 228 22.87 10.05 9.30
N MET A 229 21.75 10.55 9.86
CA MET A 229 21.21 11.84 9.48
C MET A 229 22.15 12.99 9.83
N LEU A 230 22.74 12.98 11.04
CA LEU A 230 23.70 13.99 11.48
C LEU A 230 24.95 14.00 10.59
N LEU A 231 25.50 12.83 10.30
CA LEU A 231 26.65 12.69 9.41
C LEU A 231 26.35 13.19 8.00
N ASN A 232 25.18 12.85 7.45
CA ASN A 232 24.76 13.35 6.16
C ASN A 232 24.61 14.89 6.11
N VAL A 233 24.16 15.52 7.20
CA VAL A 233 24.04 16.97 7.25
C VAL A 233 25.43 17.63 7.40
N VAL A 234 26.31 17.06 8.19
CA VAL A 234 27.72 17.54 8.34
C VAL A 234 28.50 17.41 7.03
N ALA A 235 28.25 16.33 6.26
CA ALA A 235 28.91 16.11 4.98
C ALA A 235 28.48 17.07 3.86
N ARG A 236 27.32 17.73 3.99
CA ARG A 236 26.81 18.65 2.95
C ARG A 236 27.62 19.95 2.90
N PRO A 237 27.71 20.58 1.70
CA PRO A 237 28.24 21.92 1.57
C PRO A 237 27.41 22.92 2.39
N GLY A 238 28.09 23.91 3.02
CA GLY A 238 27.45 24.99 3.77
C GLY A 238 27.46 24.78 5.28
N ASP A 239 26.71 25.59 6.00
CA ASP A 239 26.64 25.54 7.47
C ASP A 239 25.74 24.37 7.93
N GLY A 240 26.36 23.28 8.36
CA GLY A 240 25.68 22.09 8.87
C GLY A 240 24.82 22.38 10.11
N TYR A 241 25.20 23.37 10.94
CA TYR A 241 24.40 23.78 12.10
C TYR A 241 23.08 24.44 11.67
N GLU A 242 23.12 25.39 10.76
CA GLU A 242 21.92 26.04 10.25
C GLU A 242 21.02 25.06 9.49
N HIS A 243 21.60 24.15 8.70
CA HIS A 243 20.82 23.10 8.05
C HIS A 243 20.12 22.18 9.07
N MET A 244 20.82 21.76 10.12
CA MET A 244 20.23 20.92 11.17
C MET A 244 19.16 21.66 11.95
N ARG A 245 19.41 22.91 12.32
CA ARG A 245 18.46 23.76 13.02
C ARG A 245 17.18 23.95 12.20
N HIS A 246 17.31 24.18 10.90
CA HIS A 246 16.19 24.28 9.98
C HIS A 246 15.38 22.98 9.96
N LEU A 247 16.00 21.83 9.74
CA LEU A 247 15.32 20.52 9.74
C LEU A 247 14.57 20.24 11.05
N LEU A 248 15.18 20.55 12.19
CA LEU A 248 14.59 20.27 13.50
C LEU A 248 13.44 21.22 13.87
N ARG A 249 13.42 22.45 13.34
CA ARG A 249 12.43 23.48 13.69
C ARG A 249 11.32 23.69 12.67
N THR A 250 11.52 23.27 11.41
CA THR A 250 10.56 23.48 10.32
C THR A 250 9.83 22.20 9.90
N ASN A 251 10.08 21.07 10.58
CA ASN A 251 9.29 19.87 10.35
C ASN A 251 7.87 20.02 10.91
N HIS A 252 6.94 19.19 10.46
CA HIS A 252 5.53 19.22 10.85
C HIS A 252 5.25 18.55 12.21
N ASP A 253 6.28 18.31 13.02
CA ASP A 253 6.09 17.72 14.35
C ASP A 253 5.63 18.77 15.38
N PRO A 254 4.87 18.36 16.42
CA PRO A 254 4.52 19.23 17.53
C PRO A 254 5.78 19.77 18.25
N ARG A 255 5.71 21.01 18.74
CA ARG A 255 6.82 21.69 19.43
C ARG A 255 7.49 20.84 20.51
N ALA A 256 6.70 20.08 21.27
CA ALA A 256 7.22 19.19 22.31
C ALA A 256 8.10 18.07 21.75
N LYS A 257 7.79 17.55 20.57
CA LYS A 257 8.61 16.54 19.86
C LYS A 257 9.85 17.20 19.26
N GLN A 258 9.70 18.35 18.59
CA GLN A 258 10.82 19.11 18.06
C GLN A 258 11.89 19.39 19.14
N ASN A 259 11.48 19.80 20.35
CA ASN A 259 12.40 20.05 21.45
C ASN A 259 13.13 18.77 21.90
N ARG A 260 12.44 17.63 21.96
CA ARG A 260 13.09 16.32 22.26
C ARG A 260 14.09 15.94 21.19
N ASP A 261 13.74 16.12 19.91
CA ASP A 261 14.60 15.81 18.79
C ASP A 261 15.85 16.72 18.76
N ILE A 262 15.72 17.99 19.16
CA ILE A 262 16.87 18.90 19.34
C ILE A 262 17.81 18.38 20.42
N ILE A 263 17.27 18.00 21.59
CA ILE A 263 18.09 17.44 22.68
C ILE A 263 18.79 16.16 22.22
N GLN A 264 18.07 15.28 21.54
CA GLN A 264 18.64 14.04 20.98
C GLN A 264 19.74 14.35 19.96
N ALA A 265 19.53 15.30 19.05
CA ALA A 265 20.51 15.71 18.06
C ALA A 265 21.80 16.20 18.73
N VAL A 266 21.70 17.04 19.76
CA VAL A 266 22.84 17.55 20.50
C VAL A 266 23.62 16.41 21.19
N ASN A 267 22.91 15.48 21.83
CA ASN A 267 23.53 14.34 22.51
C ASN A 267 24.25 13.41 21.54
N LEU A 268 23.61 13.05 20.42
CA LEU A 268 24.22 12.22 19.38
C LEU A 268 25.41 12.92 18.74
N PHE A 269 25.30 14.22 18.46
CA PHE A 269 26.40 15.00 17.86
C PHE A 269 27.62 15.08 18.78
N ARG A 270 27.41 15.29 20.08
CA ARG A 270 28.47 15.21 21.09
C ARG A 270 29.14 13.82 21.11
N GLY A 271 28.33 12.77 21.00
CA GLY A 271 28.83 11.40 20.89
C GLY A 271 29.73 11.21 19.67
N LEU A 272 29.34 11.75 18.50
CA LEU A 272 30.14 11.69 17.28
C LEU A 272 31.48 12.45 17.40
N ILE A 273 31.47 13.60 18.07
CA ILE A 273 32.73 14.35 18.37
C ILE A 273 33.62 13.54 19.32
N ASN A 274 33.05 13.03 20.41
CA ASN A 274 33.82 12.24 21.40
C ASN A 274 34.39 10.94 20.78
N ALA A 275 33.71 10.35 19.83
CA ALA A 275 34.14 9.18 19.08
C ALA A 275 35.19 9.52 17.99
N GLY A 276 35.52 10.79 17.79
CA GLY A 276 36.45 11.23 16.75
C GLY A 276 35.96 11.05 15.32
N VAL A 277 34.63 10.87 15.11
CA VAL A 277 34.00 10.75 13.79
C VAL A 277 33.74 12.12 13.15
N VAL A 278 33.47 13.11 14.00
CA VAL A 278 33.31 14.52 13.63
C VAL A 278 34.35 15.33 14.38
N GLU A 279 35.05 16.18 13.67
CA GLU A 279 36.02 17.11 14.27
C GLU A 279 35.65 18.57 14.04
N ARG A 280 36.10 19.43 14.92
CA ARG A 280 35.94 20.87 14.80
C ARG A 280 37.06 21.46 13.97
N THR A 281 36.73 22.14 12.89
CA THR A 281 37.67 22.80 11.98
C THR A 281 37.43 24.30 11.99
N PRO A 282 37.97 25.05 13.00
CA PRO A 282 37.61 26.46 13.20
C PRO A 282 37.98 27.38 12.03
N ASP A 283 39.01 27.05 11.26
CA ASP A 283 39.52 27.84 10.15
C ASP A 283 39.15 27.34 8.77
N SER A 284 38.08 26.56 8.67
CA SER A 284 37.60 26.06 7.37
C SER A 284 37.12 27.20 6.48
N PRO A 285 37.72 27.41 5.28
CA PRO A 285 37.36 28.50 4.39
C PRO A 285 35.91 28.38 3.83
N ALA A 286 35.23 27.33 4.10
CA ALA A 286 33.87 27.03 3.61
C ALA A 286 32.76 27.25 4.65
N PHE A 287 32.98 28.00 5.73
CA PHE A 287 32.02 28.14 6.84
C PHE A 287 31.52 26.79 7.40
N ARG A 288 32.38 25.79 7.46
CA ARG A 288 32.09 24.48 8.02
C ARG A 288 32.83 24.32 9.34
N PRO A 289 32.26 24.68 10.47
CA PRO A 289 32.92 24.56 11.77
C PRO A 289 33.16 23.11 12.20
N TYR A 290 32.50 22.15 11.52
CA TYR A 290 32.64 20.72 11.77
C TYR A 290 32.78 19.96 10.46
N THR A 291 33.71 19.00 10.43
CA THR A 291 33.99 18.11 9.29
C THR A 291 34.01 16.67 9.73
N LEU A 292 33.85 15.76 8.79
CA LEU A 292 34.01 14.33 9.03
C LEU A 292 35.53 13.99 8.98
N THR A 293 35.98 13.15 9.90
CA THR A 293 37.38 12.70 9.96
C THR A 293 37.70 11.68 8.87
N GLN A 294 36.69 11.00 8.32
CA GLN A 294 36.81 10.08 7.20
C GLN A 294 35.73 10.38 6.17
N GLU A 295 36.05 10.22 4.88
CA GLU A 295 35.00 10.26 3.85
C GLU A 295 34.03 9.11 4.10
N LEU A 296 32.76 9.48 4.29
CA LEU A 296 31.68 8.50 4.32
C LEU A 296 31.55 7.90 2.92
N ASP A 297 31.68 6.60 2.85
CA ASP A 297 31.41 5.86 1.62
C ASP A 297 29.99 6.18 1.14
N ARG A 298 29.82 6.48 -0.16
CA ARG A 298 28.53 6.91 -0.74
C ARG A 298 27.42 5.86 -0.64
N ASP A 299 27.79 4.65 -0.22
CA ASP A 299 26.86 3.51 -0.03
C ASP A 299 26.22 3.46 1.37
N PHE A 300 26.46 4.44 2.23
CA PHE A 300 25.85 4.55 3.57
C PHE A 300 24.50 5.33 3.56
N ALA A 301 23.86 5.43 2.41
CA ALA A 301 22.53 6.09 2.26
C ALA A 301 21.38 5.10 2.22
#